data_aa0395c1380b810cf0e5c9db2eecc9ca
#
_entry.id   aa0395c1380b810cf0e5c9db2eecc9ca
#
_cell.length_a   1.000
_cell.length_b   1.000
_cell.length_c   1.000
_cell.angle_alpha   90.00
_cell.angle_beta   90.00
_cell.angle_gamma   90.00
#
_symmetry.space_group_name_H-M   'P 1'
#
loop_
_entity.id
_entity.type
_entity.pdbx_description
1 polymer ?
#
loop_
_entity_poly.entity_id
_entity_poly.type
_entity_poly.pdbx_seq_one_letter_code
_entity_poly.pdbx_strand_id
1 'polypeptide(L)'
;MKMRCRALLGLCFAVLVLGAQPADAMDGASEGKALLQAHCSKCHSLEATGASPLPQAPPLREVYLKYPIDQLEQGFAEGMGSRHREMPQIQFSTEQVAAILAYLGSITGVDPRSRPRAPVPSETPP
;
A
#
# COMPACT_ATOMS: atom_id res chain seq x y z
N MET A 1 -55.17 -52.96 0.31
CA MET A 1 -54.96 -51.83 -0.64
C MET A 1 -53.65 -51.15 -0.24
N LYS A 2 -52.69 -51.08 -1.17
CA LYS A 2 -51.29 -50.77 -0.89
C LYS A 2 -51.03 -49.31 -1.24
N MET A 3 -50.86 -48.47 -0.20
CA MET A 3 -50.42 -47.06 -0.37
C MET A 3 -48.89 -47.01 -0.44
N ARG A 4 -48.36 -46.64 -1.60
CA ARG A 4 -46.96 -46.41 -1.83
C ARG A 4 -46.65 -44.94 -1.59
N CYS A 5 -46.08 -44.64 -0.46
CA CYS A 5 -45.53 -43.30 -0.15
C CYS A 5 -44.16 -43.19 -0.86
N ARG A 6 -44.06 -42.38 -1.92
CA ARG A 6 -42.81 -42.01 -2.54
C ARG A 6 -42.35 -40.69 -1.96
N ALA A 7 -41.38 -40.78 -1.04
CA ALA A 7 -40.69 -39.63 -0.51
C ALA A 7 -39.78 -39.04 -1.58
N LEU A 8 -40.07 -37.81 -2.00
CA LEU A 8 -39.18 -37.00 -2.82
C LEU A 8 -38.15 -36.31 -1.89
N LEU A 9 -36.95 -36.83 -1.90
CA LEU A 9 -35.82 -36.23 -1.23
C LEU A 9 -35.30 -35.08 -2.12
N GLY A 10 -35.77 -33.87 -1.84
CA GLY A 10 -35.24 -32.62 -2.42
C GLY A 10 -33.91 -32.26 -1.76
N LEU A 11 -32.83 -32.58 -2.45
CA LEU A 11 -31.49 -32.20 -2.05
C LEU A 11 -31.26 -30.72 -2.40
N CYS A 12 -31.51 -29.82 -1.43
CA CYS A 12 -31.11 -28.42 -1.52
C CYS A 12 -29.57 -28.33 -1.37
N PHE A 13 -28.88 -28.27 -2.51
CA PHE A 13 -27.46 -27.96 -2.56
C PHE A 13 -27.32 -26.44 -2.40
N ALA A 14 -27.23 -25.97 -1.15
CA ALA A 14 -26.86 -24.61 -0.85
C ALA A 14 -25.37 -24.43 -1.18
N VAL A 15 -25.09 -23.88 -2.37
CA VAL A 15 -23.74 -23.45 -2.74
C VAL A 15 -23.39 -22.23 -1.90
N LEU A 16 -22.67 -22.45 -0.81
CA LEU A 16 -22.04 -21.37 -0.05
C LEU A 16 -20.86 -20.85 -0.90
N VAL A 17 -21.12 -19.78 -1.66
CA VAL A 17 -20.04 -19.03 -2.29
C VAL A 17 -19.35 -18.24 -1.18
N LEU A 18 -18.31 -18.84 -0.56
CA LEU A 18 -17.37 -18.08 0.24
C LEU A 18 -16.63 -17.16 -0.73
N GLY A 19 -17.02 -15.90 -0.74
CA GLY A 19 -16.26 -14.84 -1.40
C GLY A 19 -14.88 -14.77 -0.74
N ALA A 20 -13.85 -15.27 -1.42
CA ALA A 20 -12.48 -15.03 -1.04
C ALA A 20 -12.23 -13.51 -1.13
N GLN A 21 -12.23 -12.85 0.01
CA GLN A 21 -11.77 -11.47 0.11
C GLN A 21 -10.28 -11.47 -0.22
N PRO A 22 -9.78 -10.51 -0.99
CA PRO A 22 -8.33 -10.37 -1.17
C PRO A 22 -7.70 -9.90 0.16
N ALA A 23 -7.32 -10.86 0.99
CA ALA A 23 -6.68 -10.62 2.28
C ALA A 23 -5.31 -9.95 2.13
N ASP A 24 -4.63 -10.21 1.02
CA ASP A 24 -3.25 -9.77 0.79
C ASP A 24 -3.07 -8.24 0.72
N ALA A 25 -4.04 -7.51 0.19
CA ALA A 25 -3.92 -6.05 0.06
C ALA A 25 -4.11 -5.31 1.40
N MET A 26 -4.93 -5.86 2.30
CA MET A 26 -5.14 -5.28 3.64
C MET A 26 -3.95 -5.56 4.55
N ASP A 27 -3.32 -6.72 4.39
CA ASP A 27 -2.14 -7.14 5.15
C ASP A 27 -0.92 -6.26 4.78
N GLY A 28 -0.68 -6.05 3.48
CA GLY A 28 0.39 -5.19 3.00
C GLY A 28 0.28 -3.74 3.49
N ALA A 29 -0.90 -3.12 3.47
CA ALA A 29 -1.05 -1.76 3.98
C ALA A 29 -0.83 -1.67 5.50
N SER A 30 -1.22 -2.68 6.27
CA SER A 30 -0.96 -2.78 7.69
C SER A 30 0.54 -2.87 8.00
N GLU A 31 1.27 -3.68 7.27
CA GLU A 31 2.72 -3.78 7.34
C GLU A 31 3.39 -2.45 6.99
N GLY A 32 2.98 -1.81 5.89
CA GLY A 32 3.48 -0.51 5.48
C GLY A 32 3.29 0.56 6.54
N LYS A 33 2.12 0.57 7.20
CA LYS A 33 1.87 1.46 8.35
C LYS A 33 2.86 1.20 9.49
N ALA A 34 3.07 -0.06 9.85
CA ALA A 34 3.98 -0.44 10.95
C ALA A 34 5.43 -0.02 10.65
N LEU A 35 5.90 -0.21 9.42
CA LEU A 35 7.23 0.23 8.98
C LEU A 35 7.38 1.75 9.08
N LEU A 36 6.41 2.51 8.61
CA LEU A 36 6.43 3.97 8.70
C LEU A 36 6.34 4.45 10.15
N GLN A 37 5.55 3.78 11.00
CA GLN A 37 5.51 4.10 12.43
C GLN A 37 6.85 3.91 13.12
N ALA A 38 7.55 2.83 12.80
CA ALA A 38 8.85 2.53 13.40
C ALA A 38 9.94 3.54 12.99
N HIS A 39 9.90 4.01 11.74
CA HIS A 39 11.03 4.74 11.16
C HIS A 39 10.76 6.21 10.86
N CYS A 40 9.51 6.61 10.62
CA CYS A 40 9.17 7.94 10.09
C CYS A 40 8.32 8.80 11.04
N SER A 41 7.59 8.19 11.97
CA SER A 41 6.56 8.86 12.78
C SER A 41 7.09 9.96 13.70
N LYS A 42 8.36 9.92 14.07
CA LYS A 42 8.96 10.96 14.91
C LYS A 42 8.97 12.33 14.25
N CYS A 43 9.05 12.36 12.92
CA CYS A 43 9.18 13.60 12.16
C CYS A 43 7.98 13.84 11.24
N HIS A 44 7.46 12.80 10.60
CA HIS A 44 6.41 12.90 9.59
C HIS A 44 5.03 12.47 10.11
N SER A 45 3.99 13.18 9.71
CA SER A 45 2.62 12.69 9.85
C SER A 45 2.38 11.53 8.89
N LEU A 46 1.82 10.46 9.43
CA LEU A 46 1.46 9.23 8.69
C LEU A 46 -0.02 9.18 8.35
N GLU A 47 -0.83 10.07 8.88
CA GLU A 47 -2.28 10.02 8.77
C GLU A 47 -2.80 10.77 7.53
N ALA A 48 -4.06 10.52 7.18
CA ALA A 48 -4.74 11.19 6.06
C ALA A 48 -4.85 12.71 6.27
N THR A 49 -4.81 13.17 7.51
CA THR A 49 -4.92 14.59 7.89
C THR A 49 -3.94 14.93 9.02
N GLY A 50 -3.84 16.20 9.36
CA GLY A 50 -2.99 16.67 10.45
C GLY A 50 -1.57 17.06 10.04
N ALA A 51 -0.92 17.86 10.87
CA ALA A 51 0.45 18.30 10.67
C ALA A 51 1.47 17.24 11.13
N SER A 52 2.68 17.32 10.60
CA SER A 52 3.81 16.51 11.07
C SER A 52 4.26 16.95 12.48
N PRO A 53 4.75 16.02 13.33
CA PRO A 53 5.35 16.36 14.62
C PRO A 53 6.52 17.33 14.47
N LEU A 54 7.35 17.17 13.44
CA LEU A 54 8.40 18.09 13.08
C LEU A 54 7.90 19.05 12.00
N PRO A 55 7.74 20.37 12.27
CA PRO A 55 7.10 21.30 11.33
C PRO A 55 7.74 21.39 9.94
N GLN A 56 9.05 21.18 9.85
CA GLN A 56 9.76 21.19 8.57
C GLN A 56 9.70 19.86 7.79
N ALA A 57 9.21 18.78 8.41
CA ALA A 57 9.03 17.50 7.76
C ALA A 57 7.64 17.46 7.11
N PRO A 58 7.51 17.28 5.79
CA PRO A 58 6.19 17.22 5.15
C PRO A 58 5.43 15.96 5.58
N PRO A 59 4.10 16.01 5.72
CA PRO A 59 3.29 14.81 5.88
C PRO A 59 3.54 13.81 4.74
N LEU A 60 3.62 12.51 5.04
CA LEU A 60 3.97 11.51 4.01
C LEU A 60 2.90 11.41 2.89
N ARG A 61 1.65 11.72 3.17
CA ARG A 61 0.61 11.83 2.13
C ARG A 61 0.95 12.89 1.07
N GLU A 62 1.57 14.00 1.47
CA GLU A 62 1.97 15.07 0.55
C GLU A 62 3.20 14.65 -0.27
N VAL A 63 4.17 13.99 0.37
CA VAL A 63 5.31 13.38 -0.32
C VAL A 63 4.82 12.37 -1.35
N TYR A 64 3.89 11.50 -0.95
CA TYR A 64 3.31 10.50 -1.84
C TYR A 64 2.62 11.13 -3.05
N LEU A 65 1.85 12.18 -2.88
CA LEU A 65 1.14 12.83 -3.98
C LEU A 65 2.03 13.69 -4.87
N LYS A 66 3.14 14.20 -4.36
CA LYS A 66 4.02 15.14 -5.05
C LYS A 66 5.00 14.46 -6.00
N TYR A 67 5.59 13.34 -5.61
CA TYR A 67 6.66 12.71 -6.39
C TYR A 67 6.11 11.58 -7.27
N PRO A 68 6.67 11.34 -8.48
CA PRO A 68 6.38 10.17 -9.29
C PRO A 68 6.60 8.87 -8.52
N ILE A 69 5.83 7.82 -8.85
CA ILE A 69 5.83 6.59 -8.06
C ILE A 69 7.17 5.86 -8.10
N ASP A 70 7.81 5.83 -9.25
CA ASP A 70 9.13 5.23 -9.45
C ASP A 70 10.23 5.91 -8.65
N GLN A 71 10.17 7.24 -8.48
CA GLN A 71 11.09 7.98 -7.62
C GLN A 71 10.88 7.63 -6.14
N LEU A 72 9.65 7.39 -5.72
CA LEU A 72 9.37 6.94 -4.36
C LEU A 72 9.83 5.50 -4.15
N GLU A 73 9.57 4.61 -5.12
CA GLU A 73 10.06 3.22 -5.11
C GLU A 73 11.58 3.19 -4.94
N GLN A 74 12.29 3.92 -5.78
CA GLN A 74 13.74 4.02 -5.73
C GLN A 74 14.23 4.64 -4.42
N GLY A 75 13.62 5.76 -4.01
CA GLY A 75 14.01 6.45 -2.79
C GLY A 75 13.88 5.58 -1.54
N PHE A 76 12.80 4.81 -1.41
CA PHE A 76 12.63 3.87 -0.30
C PHE A 76 13.57 2.68 -0.39
N ALA A 77 13.87 2.17 -1.57
CA ALA A 77 14.77 1.04 -1.75
C ALA A 77 16.24 1.38 -1.52
N GLU A 78 16.69 2.55 -1.98
CA GLU A 78 18.09 2.97 -1.90
C GLU A 78 18.43 3.78 -0.64
N GLY A 79 17.43 4.15 0.12
CA GLY A 79 17.53 5.14 1.17
C GLY A 79 17.21 6.53 0.60
N MET A 80 16.22 7.18 1.17
CA MET A 80 15.81 8.51 0.74
C MET A 80 16.95 9.50 0.98
N GLY A 81 17.70 9.78 -0.07
CA GLY A 81 18.72 10.82 -0.11
C GLY A 81 18.08 12.17 0.15
N SER A 82 17.79 12.46 1.41
CA SER A 82 17.24 13.74 1.77
C SER A 82 18.35 14.79 1.83
N ARG A 83 18.01 16.00 1.44
CA ARG A 83 18.84 17.17 1.66
C ARG A 83 18.91 17.56 3.15
N HIS A 84 18.17 16.84 4.00
CA HIS A 84 18.12 17.05 5.43
C HIS A 84 19.05 16.06 6.13
N ARG A 85 20.08 16.57 6.77
CA ARG A 85 21.08 15.76 7.50
C ARG A 85 20.47 14.91 8.61
N GLU A 86 19.31 15.30 9.12
CA GLU A 86 18.63 14.66 10.24
C GLU A 86 17.75 13.50 9.81
N MET A 87 17.49 13.32 8.50
CA MET A 87 16.72 12.21 8.00
C MET A 87 17.58 10.96 7.89
N PRO A 88 17.27 9.89 8.65
CA PRO A 88 18.06 8.67 8.61
C PRO A 88 17.96 8.00 7.25
N GLN A 89 19.07 7.46 6.78
CA GLN A 89 19.14 6.67 5.54
C GLN A 89 18.66 5.24 5.85
N ILE A 90 17.43 4.94 5.52
CA ILE A 90 16.83 3.63 5.75
C ILE A 90 16.49 3.03 4.38
N GLN A 91 16.96 1.81 4.16
CA GLN A 91 16.67 1.04 2.95
C GLN A 91 15.59 0.00 3.26
N PHE A 92 14.62 -0.13 2.38
CA PHE A 92 13.55 -1.09 2.48
C PHE A 92 13.65 -2.13 1.35
N SER A 93 13.24 -3.37 1.63
CA SER A 93 13.13 -4.38 0.56
C SER A 93 12.01 -4.01 -0.42
N THR A 94 11.98 -4.66 -1.58
CA THR A 94 10.94 -4.44 -2.59
C THR A 94 9.53 -4.67 -2.02
N GLU A 95 9.36 -5.70 -1.20
CA GLU A 95 8.10 -6.06 -0.53
C GLU A 95 7.69 -4.98 0.48
N GLN A 96 8.64 -4.49 1.27
CA GLN A 96 8.43 -3.41 2.23
C GLN A 96 8.07 -2.10 1.53
N VAL A 97 8.73 -1.79 0.41
CA VAL A 97 8.39 -0.62 -0.41
C VAL A 97 6.96 -0.74 -0.93
N ALA A 98 6.57 -1.89 -1.46
CA ALA A 98 5.21 -2.12 -1.92
C ALA A 98 4.18 -1.96 -0.78
N ALA A 99 4.47 -2.47 0.41
CA ALA A 99 3.65 -2.33 1.59
C ALA A 99 3.49 -0.84 2.02
N ILE A 100 4.58 -0.09 2.05
CA ILE A 100 4.59 1.35 2.35
C ILE A 100 3.72 2.11 1.35
N LEU A 101 3.88 1.86 0.05
CA LEU A 101 3.11 2.54 -0.98
C LEU A 101 1.64 2.15 -0.95
N ALA A 102 1.31 0.90 -0.60
CA ALA A 102 -0.07 0.47 -0.40
C ALA A 102 -0.74 1.22 0.75
N TYR A 103 -0.04 1.40 1.87
CA TYR A 103 -0.54 2.21 2.99
C TYR A 103 -0.75 3.68 2.59
N LEU A 104 0.24 4.30 1.96
CA LEU A 104 0.13 5.71 1.53
C LEU A 104 -0.99 5.88 0.49
N GLY A 105 -1.19 4.92 -0.39
CA GLY A 105 -2.32 4.85 -1.29
C GLY A 105 -3.66 4.81 -0.55
N SER A 106 -3.76 4.01 0.50
CA SER A 106 -4.99 3.86 1.29
C SER A 106 -5.42 5.14 2.00
N ILE A 107 -4.46 5.90 2.56
CA ILE A 107 -4.76 7.15 3.26
C ILE A 107 -4.99 8.36 2.33
N THR A 108 -4.56 8.27 1.07
CA THR A 108 -4.74 9.32 0.06
C THR A 108 -5.89 9.04 -0.90
N GLY A 109 -6.39 7.80 -0.93
CA GLY A 109 -7.39 7.36 -1.90
C GLY A 109 -6.83 7.20 -3.33
N VAL A 110 -5.51 7.18 -3.51
CA VAL A 110 -4.84 7.10 -4.81
C VAL A 110 -4.03 5.80 -4.92
N ASP A 111 -4.48 4.88 -5.76
CA ASP A 111 -3.79 3.59 -5.98
C ASP A 111 -2.37 3.85 -6.53
N PRO A 112 -1.31 3.29 -5.91
CA PRO A 112 0.06 3.42 -6.40
C PRO A 112 0.22 2.96 -7.86
N ARG A 113 -0.54 1.98 -8.31
CA ARG A 113 -0.49 1.46 -9.69
C ARG A 113 -1.07 2.44 -10.73
N SER A 114 -1.94 3.34 -10.31
CA SER A 114 -2.54 4.36 -11.19
C SER A 114 -1.70 5.64 -11.28
N ARG A 115 -0.62 5.74 -10.52
CA ARG A 115 0.18 6.95 -10.44
C ARG A 115 1.14 7.10 -11.62
N PRO A 116 1.41 8.35 -12.06
CA PRO A 116 2.40 8.60 -13.09
C PRO A 116 3.78 8.08 -12.70
N ARG A 117 4.46 7.49 -13.67
CA ARG A 117 5.90 7.19 -13.59
C ARG A 117 6.67 8.25 -14.38
N ALA A 118 7.91 8.50 -13.97
CA ALA A 118 8.77 9.37 -14.75
C ALA A 118 8.96 8.80 -16.17
N PRO A 119 9.04 9.64 -17.21
CA PRO A 119 9.35 9.16 -18.55
C PRO A 119 10.68 8.38 -18.51
N VAL A 120 10.67 7.17 -19.03
CA VAL A 120 11.90 6.40 -19.21
C VAL A 120 12.79 7.22 -20.16
N PRO A 121 14.04 7.56 -19.78
CA PRO A 121 14.94 8.20 -20.72
C PRO A 121 15.02 7.30 -21.95
N SER A 122 14.68 7.83 -23.13
CA SER A 122 14.88 7.11 -24.37
C SER A 122 16.39 6.84 -24.48
N GLU A 123 16.78 5.57 -24.28
CA GLU A 123 18.12 5.16 -24.64
C GLU A 123 18.27 5.42 -26.14
N THR A 124 18.95 6.50 -26.45
CA THR A 124 19.44 6.72 -27.81
C THR A 124 20.54 5.67 -28.01
N PRO A 125 20.36 4.66 -28.88
CA PRO A 125 21.44 3.72 -29.15
C PRO A 125 22.62 4.48 -29.75
N PRO A 126 23.86 4.08 -29.45
CA PRO A 126 25.07 4.70 -29.93
C PRO A 126 25.23 4.61 -31.46
#